data_820f7cb4beabb3c69dc2a18c6bc4e53c
#
_entry.id   820f7cb4beabb3c69dc2a18c6bc4e53c
#
_cell.length_a   1.000
_cell.length_b   1.000
_cell.length_c   1.000
_cell.angle_alpha   90.00
_cell.angle_beta   90.00
_cell.angle_gamma   90.00
#
_symmetry.space_group_name_H-M   'P 1'
#
loop_
_entity.id
_entity.type
_entity.pdbx_description
1 polymer ?
#
loop_
_entity_poly.entity_id
_entity_poly.type
_entity_poly.pdbx_seq_one_letter_code
_entity_poly.pdbx_strand_id
1 'polypeptide(L)'
;MNEEVFNRHEINYYLAESHYKSNNMEKANIIYKKLLDSMNSKYFSRSLNRVANIYLKQQDYNNSLIYYKKLEKNFKNNREKIESFIGILSNYFYLKKYDSVQLYSSRISQIENISFNNRNKINLLKAKSYLQNENKTAAIDMLINTINLVQDESAAEASYILAEIFFTEGKKTQALETLYSLNENFNTYENWVGNSYLLIAKIFISMDEKFQAKATLESLIDNTKIEEIKDLALNILNEIEDD
;
A
#
# COMPACT_ATOMS: atom_id res chain seq x y z
N MET A 1 7.60 -37.27 -15.72
CA MET A 1 6.35 -36.62 -15.23
C MET A 1 5.41 -36.58 -16.43
N ASN A 2 4.28 -37.25 -16.33
CA ASN A 2 3.39 -37.49 -17.47
C ASN A 2 2.83 -36.18 -18.05
N GLU A 3 2.76 -36.05 -19.37
CA GLU A 3 2.26 -34.86 -20.09
C GLU A 3 0.83 -34.46 -19.68
N GLU A 4 -0.02 -35.44 -19.33
CA GLU A 4 -1.37 -35.24 -18.79
C GLU A 4 -1.38 -34.54 -17.41
N VAL A 5 -0.43 -34.83 -16.54
CA VAL A 5 -0.31 -34.20 -15.21
C VAL A 5 0.17 -32.75 -15.36
N PHE A 6 1.04 -32.49 -16.33
CA PHE A 6 1.52 -31.15 -16.65
C PHE A 6 0.40 -30.25 -17.16
N ASN A 7 -0.41 -30.75 -18.10
CA ASN A 7 -1.59 -30.04 -18.62
C ASN A 7 -2.61 -29.73 -17.52
N ARG A 8 -2.83 -30.65 -16.60
CA ARG A 8 -3.78 -30.46 -15.49
C ARG A 8 -3.36 -29.37 -14.52
N HIS A 9 -2.06 -29.24 -14.21
CA HIS A 9 -1.55 -28.15 -13.35
C HIS A 9 -1.69 -26.81 -14.03
N GLU A 10 -1.46 -26.72 -15.33
CA GLU A 10 -1.60 -25.51 -16.12
C GLU A 10 -3.05 -25.02 -16.17
N ILE A 11 -3.98 -25.92 -16.50
CA ILE A 11 -5.43 -25.61 -16.53
C ILE A 11 -5.89 -25.13 -15.15
N ASN A 12 -5.53 -25.84 -14.08
CA ASN A 12 -5.89 -25.44 -12.71
C ASN A 12 -5.31 -24.09 -12.33
N TYR A 13 -4.06 -23.78 -12.74
CA TYR A 13 -3.46 -22.48 -12.45
C TYR A 13 -4.23 -21.34 -13.13
N TYR A 14 -4.54 -21.47 -14.43
CA TYR A 14 -5.30 -20.42 -15.14
C TYR A 14 -6.75 -20.32 -14.68
N LEU A 15 -7.38 -21.41 -14.26
CA LEU A 15 -8.68 -21.40 -13.62
C LEU A 15 -8.64 -20.62 -12.30
N ALA A 16 -7.63 -20.85 -11.48
CA ALA A 16 -7.43 -20.11 -10.24
C ALA A 16 -7.18 -18.62 -10.51
N GLU A 17 -6.35 -18.27 -11.51
CA GLU A 17 -6.13 -16.87 -11.95
C GLU A 17 -7.43 -16.19 -12.41
N SER A 18 -8.31 -16.91 -13.14
CA SER A 18 -9.62 -16.41 -13.54
C SER A 18 -10.48 -16.07 -12.32
N HIS A 19 -10.58 -16.98 -11.34
CA HIS A 19 -11.31 -16.73 -10.10
C HIS A 19 -10.69 -15.58 -9.29
N TYR A 20 -9.36 -15.51 -9.23
CA TYR A 20 -8.67 -14.42 -8.53
C TYR A 20 -8.98 -13.05 -9.14
N LYS A 21 -8.92 -12.94 -10.48
CA LYS A 21 -9.25 -11.71 -11.22
C LYS A 21 -10.72 -11.30 -11.11
N SER A 22 -11.63 -12.29 -11.03
CA SER A 22 -13.06 -12.08 -10.80
C SER A 22 -13.41 -11.83 -9.31
N ASN A 23 -12.42 -11.58 -8.46
CA ASN A 23 -12.57 -11.38 -7.01
C ASN A 23 -13.19 -12.57 -6.26
N ASN A 24 -13.26 -13.76 -6.87
CA ASN A 24 -13.72 -14.98 -6.20
C ASN A 24 -12.55 -15.63 -5.45
N MET A 25 -12.13 -14.98 -4.35
CA MET A 25 -10.90 -15.31 -3.61
C MET A 25 -10.96 -16.69 -2.97
N GLU A 26 -12.13 -17.14 -2.53
CA GLU A 26 -12.29 -18.45 -1.89
C GLU A 26 -12.01 -19.59 -2.87
N LYS A 27 -12.67 -19.58 -4.04
CA LYS A 27 -12.45 -20.60 -5.09
C LYS A 27 -11.01 -20.56 -5.60
N ALA A 28 -10.46 -19.36 -5.81
CA ALA A 28 -9.07 -19.22 -6.21
C ALA A 28 -8.10 -19.86 -5.19
N ASN A 29 -8.31 -19.59 -3.90
CA ASN A 29 -7.47 -20.13 -2.82
C ASN A 29 -7.49 -21.66 -2.75
N ILE A 30 -8.69 -22.28 -2.90
CA ILE A 30 -8.83 -23.73 -2.91
C ILE A 30 -8.01 -24.35 -4.06
N ILE A 31 -8.09 -23.76 -5.26
CA ILE A 31 -7.39 -24.31 -6.44
C ILE A 31 -5.88 -24.08 -6.33
N TYR A 32 -5.43 -22.88 -5.90
CA TYR A 32 -4.01 -22.63 -5.69
C TYR A 32 -3.41 -23.55 -4.64
N LYS A 33 -4.13 -23.83 -3.53
CA LYS A 33 -3.64 -24.76 -2.51
C LYS A 33 -3.45 -26.19 -3.04
N LYS A 34 -4.34 -26.68 -3.91
CA LYS A 34 -4.17 -27.97 -4.58
C LYS A 34 -2.91 -28.01 -5.46
N LEU A 35 -2.50 -26.88 -6.04
CA LEU A 35 -1.25 -26.80 -6.80
C LEU A 35 0.01 -26.84 -5.93
N LEU A 36 -0.12 -26.61 -4.62
CA LEU A 36 1.00 -26.72 -3.67
C LEU A 36 1.34 -28.16 -3.29
N ASP A 37 0.53 -29.15 -3.66
CA ASP A 37 0.84 -30.57 -3.44
C ASP A 37 2.00 -31.06 -4.33
N SER A 38 2.35 -30.28 -5.38
CA SER A 38 3.42 -30.61 -6.31
C SER A 38 4.54 -29.55 -6.30
N MET A 39 5.53 -29.73 -5.44
CA MET A 39 6.67 -28.78 -5.29
C MET A 39 7.48 -28.58 -6.57
N ASN A 40 7.52 -29.59 -7.45
CA ASN A 40 8.27 -29.54 -8.71
C ASN A 40 7.50 -28.85 -9.85
N SER A 41 6.24 -28.47 -9.61
CA SER A 41 5.45 -27.74 -10.62
C SER A 41 6.03 -26.35 -10.87
N LYS A 42 6.02 -25.91 -12.13
CA LYS A 42 6.37 -24.53 -12.52
C LYS A 42 5.44 -23.50 -11.89
N TYR A 43 4.27 -23.93 -11.40
CA TYR A 43 3.25 -23.06 -10.77
C TYR A 43 3.34 -23.01 -9.24
N PHE A 44 4.19 -23.82 -8.61
CA PHE A 44 4.29 -23.91 -7.15
C PHE A 44 4.59 -22.55 -6.49
N SER A 45 5.68 -21.90 -6.85
CA SER A 45 6.07 -20.61 -6.27
C SER A 45 5.05 -19.50 -6.57
N ARG A 46 4.48 -19.50 -7.79
CA ARG A 46 3.41 -18.55 -8.16
C ARG A 46 2.15 -18.78 -7.33
N SER A 47 1.77 -20.04 -7.09
CA SER A 47 0.62 -20.39 -6.24
C SER A 47 0.86 -19.99 -4.80
N LEU A 48 2.09 -20.18 -4.25
CA LEU A 48 2.45 -19.67 -2.92
C LEU A 48 2.22 -18.15 -2.82
N ASN A 49 2.68 -17.40 -3.81
CA ASN A 49 2.48 -15.95 -3.85
C ASN A 49 1.00 -15.57 -3.87
N ARG A 50 0.18 -16.25 -4.69
CA ARG A 50 -1.27 -16.00 -4.78
C ARG A 50 -2.00 -16.31 -3.48
N VAL A 51 -1.72 -17.46 -2.86
CA VAL A 51 -2.30 -17.83 -1.56
C VAL A 51 -1.91 -16.81 -0.49
N ALA A 52 -0.62 -16.40 -0.44
CA ALA A 52 -0.15 -15.38 0.49
C ALA A 52 -0.88 -14.04 0.31
N ASN A 53 -1.03 -13.59 -0.97
CA ASN A 53 -1.76 -12.36 -1.29
C ASN A 53 -3.25 -12.42 -0.94
N ILE A 54 -3.91 -13.59 -1.12
CA ILE A 54 -5.31 -13.76 -0.73
C ILE A 54 -5.45 -13.56 0.77
N TYR A 55 -4.61 -14.21 1.58
CA TYR A 55 -4.64 -14.02 3.04
C TYR A 55 -4.32 -12.59 3.45
N LEU A 56 -3.38 -11.92 2.77
CA LEU A 56 -3.06 -10.51 3.02
C LEU A 56 -4.29 -9.60 2.80
N LYS A 57 -5.00 -9.80 1.68
CA LYS A 57 -6.24 -9.07 1.38
C LYS A 57 -7.38 -9.36 2.38
N GLN A 58 -7.41 -10.56 2.91
CA GLN A 58 -8.36 -10.97 3.96
C GLN A 58 -7.92 -10.52 5.37
N GLN A 59 -6.82 -9.77 5.47
CA GLN A 59 -6.21 -9.32 6.72
C GLN A 59 -5.77 -10.47 7.67
N ASP A 60 -5.68 -11.70 7.15
CA ASP A 60 -5.09 -12.83 7.87
C ASP A 60 -3.56 -12.80 7.71
N TYR A 61 -2.95 -11.86 8.40
CA TYR A 61 -1.53 -11.59 8.29
C TYR A 61 -0.64 -12.74 8.76
N ASN A 62 -1.13 -13.56 9.68
CA ASN A 62 -0.38 -14.73 10.16
C ASN A 62 -0.26 -15.81 9.09
N ASN A 63 -1.37 -16.20 8.47
CA ASN A 63 -1.34 -17.16 7.36
C ASN A 63 -0.61 -16.58 6.15
N SER A 64 -0.86 -15.33 5.80
CA SER A 64 -0.12 -14.65 4.74
C SER A 64 1.40 -14.73 4.95
N LEU A 65 1.89 -14.42 6.16
CA LEU A 65 3.31 -14.49 6.51
C LEU A 65 3.88 -15.91 6.36
N ILE A 66 3.12 -16.95 6.75
CA ILE A 66 3.53 -18.34 6.58
C ILE A 66 3.78 -18.67 5.10
N TYR A 67 2.87 -18.27 4.21
CA TYR A 67 3.00 -18.56 2.77
C TYR A 67 4.09 -17.72 2.11
N TYR A 68 4.27 -16.45 2.47
CA TYR A 68 5.40 -15.67 1.98
C TYR A 68 6.75 -16.21 2.46
N LYS A 69 6.87 -16.71 3.69
CA LYS A 69 8.09 -17.39 4.16
C LYS A 69 8.34 -18.73 3.44
N LYS A 70 7.28 -19.43 3.05
CA LYS A 70 7.43 -20.59 2.16
C LYS A 70 7.92 -20.18 0.77
N LEU A 71 7.41 -19.08 0.22
CA LEU A 71 7.87 -18.51 -1.05
C LEU A 71 9.34 -18.08 -0.98
N GLU A 72 9.76 -17.42 0.11
CA GLU A 72 11.15 -17.02 0.36
C GLU A 72 12.14 -18.20 0.28
N LYS A 73 11.69 -19.39 0.66
CA LYS A 73 12.50 -20.61 0.58
C LYS A 73 12.46 -21.31 -0.79
N ASN A 74 11.50 -20.95 -1.65
CA ASN A 74 11.16 -21.68 -2.87
C ASN A 74 11.06 -20.80 -4.11
N PHE A 75 11.48 -19.53 -4.06
CA PHE A 75 11.45 -18.66 -5.23
C PHE A 75 12.37 -19.22 -6.33
N LYS A 76 11.98 -19.01 -7.60
CA LYS A 76 12.72 -19.51 -8.78
C LYS A 76 13.42 -18.38 -9.55
N ASN A 77 13.09 -17.13 -9.25
CA ASN A 77 13.63 -15.96 -9.94
C ASN A 77 13.64 -14.74 -9.02
N ASN A 78 14.34 -13.70 -9.45
CA ASN A 78 14.51 -12.48 -8.66
C ASN A 78 13.19 -11.74 -8.38
N ARG A 79 12.24 -11.79 -9.31
CA ARG A 79 10.91 -11.19 -9.13
C ARG A 79 10.16 -11.85 -7.95
N GLU A 80 10.07 -13.17 -7.94
CA GLU A 80 9.42 -13.92 -6.86
C GLU A 80 10.13 -13.71 -5.51
N LYS A 81 11.46 -13.59 -5.55
CA LYS A 81 12.27 -13.23 -4.37
C LYS A 81 11.83 -11.87 -3.82
N ILE A 82 11.79 -10.83 -4.63
CA ILE A 82 11.39 -9.48 -4.22
C ILE A 82 9.94 -9.47 -3.72
N GLU A 83 9.02 -10.12 -4.43
CA GLU A 83 7.61 -10.24 -4.03
C GLU A 83 7.48 -10.91 -2.65
N SER A 84 8.25 -11.98 -2.38
CA SER A 84 8.24 -12.64 -1.07
C SER A 84 8.72 -11.71 0.05
N PHE A 85 9.80 -10.98 -0.18
CA PHE A 85 10.36 -10.06 0.81
C PHE A 85 9.42 -8.89 1.12
N ILE A 86 8.82 -8.27 0.10
CA ILE A 86 7.84 -7.19 0.30
C ILE A 86 6.61 -7.72 1.03
N GLY A 87 6.13 -8.92 0.66
CA GLY A 87 5.02 -9.55 1.36
C GLY A 87 5.31 -9.84 2.84
N ILE A 88 6.50 -10.35 3.17
CA ILE A 88 6.92 -10.56 4.55
C ILE A 88 6.99 -9.23 5.31
N LEU A 89 7.56 -8.21 4.70
CA LEU A 89 7.69 -6.88 5.28
C LEU A 89 6.32 -6.28 5.61
N SER A 90 5.38 -6.35 4.65
CA SER A 90 3.99 -5.89 4.83
C SER A 90 3.31 -6.61 6.00
N ASN A 91 3.46 -7.94 6.08
CA ASN A 91 2.86 -8.70 7.18
C ASN A 91 3.48 -8.35 8.54
N TYR A 92 4.79 -8.14 8.62
CA TYR A 92 5.40 -7.67 9.87
C TYR A 92 4.85 -6.30 10.28
N PHE A 93 4.65 -5.40 9.33
CA PHE A 93 4.05 -4.09 9.61
C PHE A 93 2.63 -4.23 10.17
N TYR A 94 1.74 -4.96 9.50
CA TYR A 94 0.35 -5.15 9.95
C TYR A 94 0.24 -5.94 11.25
N LEU A 95 1.18 -6.85 11.53
CA LEU A 95 1.31 -7.55 12.81
C LEU A 95 1.96 -6.68 13.90
N LYS A 96 2.20 -5.39 13.64
CA LYS A 96 2.85 -4.44 14.55
C LYS A 96 4.24 -4.87 15.03
N LYS A 97 4.95 -5.68 14.23
CA LYS A 97 6.33 -6.12 14.50
C LYS A 97 7.34 -5.17 13.84
N TYR A 98 7.35 -3.92 14.29
CA TYR A 98 8.09 -2.84 13.63
C TYR A 98 9.60 -3.04 13.62
N ASP A 99 10.17 -3.62 14.68
CA ASP A 99 11.60 -3.98 14.70
C ASP A 99 11.94 -5.03 13.63
N SER A 100 11.02 -5.97 13.39
CA SER A 100 11.17 -6.95 12.31
C SER A 100 11.08 -6.29 10.93
N VAL A 101 10.30 -5.21 10.77
CA VAL A 101 10.28 -4.41 9.53
C VAL A 101 11.66 -3.79 9.29
N GLN A 102 12.28 -3.19 10.30
CA GLN A 102 13.61 -2.57 10.19
C GLN A 102 14.68 -3.60 9.84
N LEU A 103 14.73 -4.70 10.60
CA LEU A 103 15.69 -5.78 10.36
C LEU A 103 15.52 -6.40 8.97
N TYR A 104 14.28 -6.65 8.54
CA TYR A 104 14.02 -7.33 7.27
C TYR A 104 14.27 -6.41 6.07
N SER A 105 13.99 -5.12 6.19
CA SER A 105 14.27 -4.14 5.15
C SER A 105 15.76 -3.99 4.85
N SER A 106 16.65 -4.15 5.85
CA SER A 106 18.09 -4.13 5.64
C SER A 106 18.58 -5.31 4.79
N ARG A 107 17.91 -6.47 4.85
CA ARG A 107 18.20 -7.62 4.00
C ARG A 107 17.79 -7.38 2.55
N ILE A 108 16.69 -6.65 2.34
CA ILE A 108 16.20 -6.32 1.00
C ILE A 108 17.14 -5.32 0.31
N SER A 109 17.73 -4.39 1.04
CA SER A 109 18.66 -3.40 0.46
C SER A 109 19.89 -4.03 -0.21
N GLN A 110 20.21 -5.28 0.13
CA GLN A 110 21.30 -6.06 -0.46
C GLN A 110 20.89 -6.79 -1.76
N ILE A 111 19.61 -6.72 -2.15
CA ILE A 111 19.13 -7.35 -3.39
C ILE A 111 19.39 -6.39 -4.55
N GLU A 112 20.11 -6.88 -5.55
CA GLU A 112 20.35 -6.13 -6.77
C GLU A 112 19.08 -6.05 -7.65
N ASN A 113 19.02 -5.02 -8.50
CA ASN A 113 17.96 -4.84 -9.50
C ASN A 113 16.52 -4.77 -8.94
N ILE A 114 16.34 -4.19 -7.77
CA ILE A 114 15.01 -3.83 -7.27
C ILE A 114 14.49 -2.61 -8.04
N SER A 115 13.30 -2.70 -8.64
CA SER A 115 12.67 -1.57 -9.32
C SER A 115 12.40 -0.41 -8.36
N PHE A 116 12.38 0.82 -8.88
CA PHE A 116 12.10 2.02 -8.07
C PHE A 116 10.75 1.93 -7.34
N ASN A 117 9.71 1.43 -8.00
CA ASN A 117 8.39 1.23 -7.36
C ASN A 117 8.45 0.25 -6.17
N ASN A 118 9.24 -0.83 -6.29
CA ASN A 118 9.42 -1.75 -5.18
C ASN A 118 10.24 -1.12 -4.04
N ARG A 119 11.25 -0.29 -4.37
CA ARG A 119 12.00 0.50 -3.38
C ARG A 119 11.08 1.47 -2.65
N ASN A 120 10.19 2.16 -3.37
CA ASN A 120 9.20 3.06 -2.76
C ASN A 120 8.29 2.34 -1.77
N LYS A 121 7.74 1.17 -2.13
CA LYS A 121 6.93 0.35 -1.22
C LYS A 121 7.69 -0.03 0.05
N ILE A 122 8.95 -0.44 -0.08
CA ILE A 122 9.82 -0.79 1.05
C ILE A 122 10.08 0.43 1.93
N ASN A 123 10.44 1.56 1.32
CA ASN A 123 10.73 2.80 2.02
C ASN A 123 9.50 3.32 2.78
N LEU A 124 8.33 3.28 2.15
CA LEU A 124 7.07 3.66 2.77
C LEU A 124 6.73 2.80 3.99
N LEU A 125 6.87 1.47 3.90
CA LEU A 125 6.66 0.57 5.03
C LEU A 125 7.66 0.84 6.17
N LYS A 126 8.92 1.17 5.84
CA LYS A 126 9.92 1.59 6.82
C LYS A 126 9.53 2.91 7.49
N ALA A 127 9.14 3.91 6.70
CA ALA A 127 8.71 5.20 7.22
C ALA A 127 7.54 5.06 8.21
N LYS A 128 6.50 4.34 7.80
CA LYS A 128 5.35 4.03 8.65
C LYS A 128 5.77 3.29 9.92
N SER A 129 6.72 2.36 9.83
CA SER A 129 7.25 1.64 10.99
C SER A 129 8.04 2.54 11.93
N TYR A 130 8.81 3.50 11.41
CA TYR A 130 9.49 4.51 12.21
C TYR A 130 8.50 5.41 12.96
N LEU A 131 7.39 5.81 12.32
CA LEU A 131 6.34 6.59 12.99
C LEU A 131 5.72 5.82 14.15
N GLN A 132 5.47 4.53 14.00
CA GLN A 132 4.92 3.69 15.06
C GLN A 132 5.91 3.46 16.23
N ASN A 133 7.21 3.55 15.96
CA ASN A 133 8.28 3.51 16.96
C ASN A 133 8.70 4.93 17.43
N GLU A 134 7.87 5.95 17.18
CA GLU A 134 8.09 7.35 17.59
C GLU A 134 9.39 7.98 17.05
N ASN A 135 10.03 7.34 16.08
CA ASN A 135 11.22 7.87 15.41
C ASN A 135 10.83 8.75 14.21
N LYS A 136 10.27 9.92 14.52
CA LYS A 136 9.73 10.85 13.54
C LYS A 136 10.80 11.35 12.55
N THR A 137 12.01 11.63 13.01
CA THR A 137 13.09 12.13 12.14
C THR A 137 13.43 11.11 11.05
N ALA A 138 13.66 9.84 11.42
CA ALA A 138 13.94 8.80 10.43
C ALA A 138 12.74 8.53 9.50
N ALA A 139 11.51 8.71 9.99
CA ALA A 139 10.31 8.60 9.18
C ALA A 139 10.26 9.69 8.10
N ILE A 140 10.48 10.96 8.48
CA ILE A 140 10.48 12.11 7.56
C ILE A 140 11.55 11.91 6.47
N ASP A 141 12.77 11.56 6.83
CA ASP A 141 13.85 11.30 5.87
C ASP A 141 13.44 10.21 4.86
N MET A 142 12.81 9.15 5.35
CA MET A 142 12.38 8.04 4.50
C MET A 142 11.19 8.40 3.60
N LEU A 143 10.24 9.22 4.09
CA LEU A 143 9.13 9.76 3.28
C LEU A 143 9.66 10.65 2.15
N ILE A 144 10.57 11.58 2.45
CA ILE A 144 11.20 12.46 1.46
C ILE A 144 11.94 11.62 0.40
N ASN A 145 12.70 10.61 0.81
CA ASN A 145 13.36 9.70 -0.12
C ASN A 145 12.37 8.95 -1.01
N THR A 146 11.19 8.56 -0.48
CA THR A 146 10.14 7.89 -1.24
C THR A 146 9.51 8.81 -2.28
N ILE A 147 9.21 10.05 -1.90
CA ILE A 147 8.61 11.08 -2.78
C ILE A 147 9.54 11.38 -3.97
N ASN A 148 10.84 11.48 -3.71
CA ASN A 148 11.84 11.90 -4.70
C ASN A 148 12.34 10.77 -5.62
N LEU A 149 12.03 9.50 -5.32
CA LEU A 149 12.62 8.37 -6.06
C LEU A 149 11.90 8.09 -7.37
N VAL A 150 10.58 7.97 -7.34
CA VAL A 150 9.72 7.78 -8.51
C VAL A 150 8.28 8.19 -8.20
N GLN A 151 7.60 8.77 -9.17
CA GLN A 151 6.18 9.14 -9.04
C GLN A 151 5.28 7.91 -9.16
N ASP A 152 5.01 7.28 -8.02
CA ASP A 152 4.08 6.16 -7.90
C ASP A 152 3.11 6.35 -6.73
N GLU A 153 2.18 5.42 -6.55
CA GLU A 153 1.19 5.47 -5.47
C GLU A 153 1.83 5.54 -4.07
N SER A 154 2.99 4.88 -3.87
CA SER A 154 3.70 4.94 -2.60
C SER A 154 4.26 6.34 -2.31
N ALA A 155 4.66 7.08 -3.36
CA ALA A 155 5.11 8.45 -3.23
C ALA A 155 3.95 9.41 -2.96
N ALA A 156 2.77 9.17 -3.55
CA ALA A 156 1.55 9.93 -3.23
C ALA A 156 1.15 9.74 -1.76
N GLU A 157 1.13 8.49 -1.28
CA GLU A 157 0.87 8.18 0.13
C GLU A 157 1.92 8.80 1.06
N ALA A 158 3.20 8.75 0.68
CA ALA A 158 4.28 9.35 1.46
C ALA A 158 4.13 10.87 1.58
N SER A 159 3.71 11.55 0.49
CA SER A 159 3.44 12.99 0.48
C SER A 159 2.30 13.34 1.44
N TYR A 160 1.22 12.56 1.41
CA TYR A 160 0.09 12.76 2.31
C TYR A 160 0.51 12.61 3.79
N ILE A 161 1.22 11.53 4.13
CA ILE A 161 1.72 11.29 5.50
C ILE A 161 2.67 12.41 5.95
N LEU A 162 3.54 12.90 5.07
CA LEU A 162 4.44 14.00 5.39
C LEU A 162 3.68 15.29 5.70
N ALA A 163 2.62 15.58 4.93
CA ALA A 163 1.76 16.72 5.20
C ALA A 163 1.00 16.59 6.53
N GLU A 164 0.50 15.39 6.88
CA GLU A 164 -0.10 15.13 8.19
C GLU A 164 0.90 15.39 9.33
N ILE A 165 2.16 15.00 9.18
CA ILE A 165 3.20 15.26 10.17
C ILE A 165 3.40 16.78 10.33
N PHE A 166 3.53 17.53 9.23
CA PHE A 166 3.68 18.97 9.29
C PHE A 166 2.47 19.65 9.93
N PHE A 167 1.26 19.22 9.60
CA PHE A 167 0.05 19.76 10.22
C PHE A 167 0.01 19.52 11.72
N THR A 168 0.30 18.29 12.17
CA THR A 168 0.32 17.96 13.61
C THR A 168 1.41 18.70 14.38
N GLU A 169 2.47 19.15 13.70
CA GLU A 169 3.53 20.00 14.27
C GLU A 169 3.20 21.49 14.22
N GLY A 170 2.01 21.88 13.76
CA GLY A 170 1.60 23.27 13.61
C GLY A 170 2.22 24.00 12.41
N LYS A 171 2.95 23.29 11.56
CA LYS A 171 3.61 23.80 10.35
C LYS A 171 2.62 23.86 9.19
N LYS A 172 1.52 24.62 9.36
CA LYS A 172 0.37 24.62 8.46
C LYS A 172 0.74 24.98 7.01
N THR A 173 1.59 25.98 6.81
CA THR A 173 2.06 26.38 5.47
C THR A 173 2.80 25.25 4.75
N GLN A 174 3.73 24.58 5.44
CA GLN A 174 4.47 23.45 4.86
C GLN A 174 3.55 22.26 4.55
N ALA A 175 2.52 22.03 5.38
CA ALA A 175 1.51 21.00 5.12
C ALA A 175 0.74 21.33 3.83
N LEU A 176 0.24 22.57 3.67
CA LEU A 176 -0.46 23.01 2.46
C LEU A 176 0.43 22.90 1.21
N GLU A 177 1.67 23.37 1.25
CA GLU A 177 2.62 23.27 0.14
C GLU A 177 2.83 21.82 -0.28
N THR A 178 2.97 20.91 0.68
CA THR A 178 3.14 19.46 0.43
C THR A 178 1.90 18.87 -0.24
N LEU A 179 0.68 19.27 0.22
CA LEU A 179 -0.57 18.78 -0.34
C LEU A 179 -0.84 19.33 -1.75
N TYR A 180 -0.51 20.59 -2.00
CA TYR A 180 -0.62 21.17 -3.35
C TYR A 180 0.34 20.45 -4.32
N SER A 181 1.57 20.19 -3.89
CA SER A 181 2.53 19.41 -4.67
C SER A 181 2.04 17.99 -4.92
N LEU A 182 1.37 17.34 -3.94
CA LEU A 182 0.73 16.04 -4.12
C LEU A 182 -0.33 16.12 -5.23
N ASN A 183 -1.23 17.08 -5.17
CA ASN A 183 -2.32 17.23 -6.13
C ASN A 183 -1.82 17.52 -7.56
N GLU A 184 -0.71 18.25 -7.70
CA GLU A 184 -0.09 18.52 -8.99
C GLU A 184 0.63 17.29 -9.56
N ASN A 185 1.47 16.64 -8.76
CA ASN A 185 2.38 15.60 -9.24
C ASN A 185 1.76 14.20 -9.23
N PHE A 186 0.69 13.96 -8.47
CA PHE A 186 0.07 12.65 -8.27
C PHE A 186 -1.42 12.62 -8.58
N ASN A 187 -1.89 13.45 -9.50
CA ASN A 187 -3.31 13.64 -9.84
C ASN A 187 -4.04 12.38 -10.31
N THR A 188 -3.31 11.36 -10.76
CA THR A 188 -3.86 10.06 -11.18
C THR A 188 -4.25 9.14 -10.01
N TYR A 189 -3.79 9.45 -8.80
CA TYR A 189 -4.09 8.67 -7.58
C TYR A 189 -5.28 9.31 -6.83
N GLU A 190 -6.47 9.18 -7.40
CA GLU A 190 -7.71 9.85 -6.97
C GLU A 190 -7.97 9.74 -5.46
N ASN A 191 -7.67 8.59 -4.83
CA ASN A 191 -7.81 8.41 -3.39
C ASN A 191 -6.92 9.37 -2.59
N TRP A 192 -5.65 9.49 -2.98
CA TRP A 192 -4.70 10.36 -2.25
C TRP A 192 -4.98 11.83 -2.51
N VAL A 193 -5.39 12.18 -3.73
CA VAL A 193 -5.85 13.53 -4.08
C VAL A 193 -7.09 13.91 -3.27
N GLY A 194 -8.09 13.04 -3.18
CA GLY A 194 -9.29 13.30 -2.39
C GLY A 194 -8.99 13.47 -0.89
N ASN A 195 -8.17 12.58 -0.31
CA ASN A 195 -7.71 12.73 1.07
C ASN A 195 -6.90 14.02 1.30
N SER A 196 -6.11 14.43 0.30
CA SER A 196 -5.36 15.68 0.34
C SER A 196 -6.29 16.88 0.45
N TYR A 197 -7.36 16.97 -0.34
CA TYR A 197 -8.34 18.05 -0.25
C TYR A 197 -9.09 18.05 1.09
N LEU A 198 -9.43 16.89 1.64
CA LEU A 198 -10.00 16.79 2.99
C LEU A 198 -9.05 17.35 4.05
N LEU A 199 -7.75 17.08 3.95
CA LEU A 199 -6.76 17.59 4.88
C LEU A 199 -6.52 19.10 4.67
N ILE A 200 -6.49 19.59 3.44
CA ILE A 200 -6.44 21.04 3.12
C ILE A 200 -7.59 21.79 3.80
N ALA A 201 -8.82 21.28 3.66
CA ALA A 201 -9.99 21.88 4.30
C ALA A 201 -9.83 21.92 5.84
N LYS A 202 -9.38 20.83 6.47
CA LYS A 202 -9.10 20.80 7.91
C LYS A 202 -8.03 21.80 8.33
N ILE A 203 -6.99 22.01 7.52
CA ILE A 203 -5.96 23.01 7.77
C ILE A 203 -6.57 24.41 7.72
N PHE A 204 -7.40 24.74 6.71
CA PHE A 204 -8.06 26.01 6.62
C PHE A 204 -9.02 26.27 7.80
N ILE A 205 -9.79 25.27 8.22
CA ILE A 205 -10.61 25.37 9.44
C ILE A 205 -9.74 25.73 10.64
N SER A 206 -8.60 25.03 10.81
CA SER A 206 -7.68 25.31 11.92
C SER A 206 -7.03 26.69 11.86
N MET A 207 -7.06 27.36 10.70
CA MET A 207 -6.58 28.73 10.48
C MET A 207 -7.68 29.80 10.63
N ASP A 208 -8.90 29.38 10.92
CA ASP A 208 -10.11 30.21 10.90
C ASP A 208 -10.47 30.75 9.52
N GLU A 209 -10.01 30.07 8.46
CA GLU A 209 -10.25 30.40 7.07
C GLU A 209 -11.45 29.61 6.53
N LYS A 210 -12.62 29.79 7.17
CA LYS A 210 -13.86 29.02 6.88
C LYS A 210 -14.28 29.10 5.41
N PHE A 211 -14.09 30.27 4.75
CA PHE A 211 -14.44 30.44 3.34
C PHE A 211 -13.61 29.50 2.43
N GLN A 212 -12.30 29.47 2.62
CA GLN A 212 -11.39 28.59 1.85
C GLN A 212 -11.68 27.11 2.11
N ALA A 213 -11.98 26.76 3.37
CA ALA A 213 -12.37 25.41 3.73
C ALA A 213 -13.64 24.97 2.99
N LYS A 214 -14.67 25.82 2.99
CA LYS A 214 -15.95 25.58 2.33
C LYS A 214 -15.78 25.40 0.82
N ALA A 215 -15.09 26.34 0.17
CA ALA A 215 -14.83 26.29 -1.27
C ALA A 215 -14.02 25.01 -1.66
N THR A 216 -13.09 24.59 -0.81
CA THR A 216 -12.31 23.37 -1.02
C THR A 216 -13.19 22.12 -0.95
N LEU A 217 -14.08 22.04 0.05
CA LEU A 217 -14.99 20.90 0.22
C LEU A 217 -16.05 20.83 -0.88
N GLU A 218 -16.67 21.96 -1.24
CA GLU A 218 -17.64 22.04 -2.33
C GLU A 218 -17.01 21.57 -3.66
N SER A 219 -15.82 22.07 -3.98
CA SER A 219 -15.07 21.62 -5.16
C SER A 219 -14.75 20.12 -5.12
N LEU A 220 -14.41 19.57 -3.96
CA LEU A 220 -14.14 18.14 -3.81
C LEU A 220 -15.41 17.30 -4.02
N ILE A 221 -16.55 17.71 -3.45
CA ILE A 221 -17.85 17.05 -3.58
C ILE A 221 -18.29 16.98 -5.05
N ASP A 222 -18.10 18.06 -5.79
CA ASP A 222 -18.51 18.16 -7.19
C ASP A 222 -17.64 17.32 -8.14
N ASN A 223 -16.37 17.13 -7.81
CA ASN A 223 -15.40 16.52 -8.72
C ASN A 223 -14.99 15.10 -8.36
N THR A 224 -15.16 14.66 -7.09
CA THR A 224 -14.78 13.30 -6.71
C THR A 224 -15.80 12.27 -7.18
N LYS A 225 -15.29 11.09 -7.64
CA LYS A 225 -16.11 9.91 -7.97
C LYS A 225 -16.10 8.87 -6.85
N ILE A 226 -15.41 9.15 -5.75
CA ILE A 226 -15.22 8.23 -4.63
C ILE A 226 -16.24 8.60 -3.56
N GLU A 227 -17.31 7.81 -3.44
CA GLU A 227 -18.42 8.04 -2.51
C GLU A 227 -17.95 8.24 -1.06
N GLU A 228 -17.01 7.43 -0.58
CA GLU A 228 -16.48 7.55 0.78
C GLU A 228 -15.84 8.93 1.04
N ILE A 229 -15.09 9.46 0.08
CA ILE A 229 -14.47 10.79 0.16
C ILE A 229 -15.54 11.88 0.10
N LYS A 230 -16.56 11.70 -0.74
CA LYS A 230 -17.68 12.62 -0.87
C LYS A 230 -18.48 12.71 0.43
N ASP A 231 -18.78 11.59 1.05
CA ASP A 231 -19.48 11.53 2.33
C ASP A 231 -18.68 12.22 3.44
N LEU A 232 -17.36 12.00 3.49
CA LEU A 232 -16.48 12.67 4.45
C LEU A 232 -16.45 14.20 4.22
N ALA A 233 -16.41 14.64 2.97
CA ALA A 233 -16.41 16.06 2.65
C ALA A 233 -17.75 16.73 3.04
N LEU A 234 -18.89 16.09 2.77
CA LEU A 234 -20.21 16.56 3.18
C LEU A 234 -20.33 16.67 4.70
N ASN A 235 -19.83 15.69 5.45
CA ASN A 235 -19.86 15.73 6.92
C ASN A 235 -19.08 16.93 7.45
N ILE A 236 -17.86 17.16 6.96
CA ILE A 236 -17.04 18.32 7.38
C ILE A 236 -17.70 19.64 6.99
N LEU A 237 -18.33 19.70 5.80
CA LEU A 237 -19.03 20.90 5.34
C LEU A 237 -20.20 21.27 6.25
N ASN A 238 -21.02 20.29 6.63
CA ASN A 238 -22.14 20.49 7.55
C ASN A 238 -21.67 20.96 8.94
N GLU A 239 -20.56 20.41 9.47
CA GLU A 239 -19.96 20.86 10.73
C GLU A 239 -19.56 22.35 10.69
N ILE A 240 -19.06 22.85 9.56
CA ILE A 240 -18.69 24.28 9.40
C ILE A 240 -19.92 25.18 9.33
N GLU A 241 -21.05 24.70 8.81
CA GLU A 241 -22.28 25.46 8.65
C GLU A 241 -23.08 25.61 9.95
N ASP A 242 -22.95 24.65 10.85
CA ASP A 242 -23.62 24.64 12.14
C ASP A 242 -22.89 25.49 13.22
N ASP A 243 -21.61 25.86 13.00
CA ASP A 243 -20.76 26.72 13.85
C ASP A 243 -20.76 28.18 13.38
#